data_6638ea1134439256c27d278624455fb3
#
_entry.id   6638ea1134439256c27d278624455fb3
#
_cell.length_a   1.000
_cell.length_b   1.000
_cell.length_c   1.000
_cell.angle_alpha   90.00
_cell.angle_beta   90.00
_cell.angle_gamma   90.00
#
_symmetry.space_group_name_H-M   'P 1'
#
loop_
_entity.id
_entity.type
_entity.pdbx_description
1 polymer ?
#
loop_
_entity_poly.entity_id
_entity_poly.type
_entity_poly.pdbx_seq_one_letter_code
_entity_poly.pdbx_strand_id
1 'polypeptide(L)'
;MNKNKKHIVTKNNNYLYTAPFKNVYNITKNADFTYANFSTNITNLEKIENAKSKYLVTKNVIDGLKALGLDCVSIASDHIADYDKDIFNNTVNTLEDNDIFVAGREDMPVYFEKGNKKVAIVSTNNVFIGTKKNYTKLSVSVYSNDNLIKNI
;
A
#
# COMPACT_ATOMS: atom_id res chain seq x y z
N MET A 1 -8.05 9.09 21.17
CA MET A 1 -7.27 7.93 21.67
C MET A 1 -7.27 6.86 20.59
N ASN A 2 -6.11 6.59 20.01
CA ASN A 2 -5.98 5.78 18.78
C ASN A 2 -6.22 4.30 19.10
N LYS A 3 -7.36 3.74 18.69
CA LYS A 3 -7.73 2.34 18.96
C LYS A 3 -6.75 1.32 18.34
N ASN A 4 -5.96 1.73 17.34
CA ASN A 4 -4.99 0.87 16.66
C ASN A 4 -3.69 0.64 17.44
N LYS A 5 -3.43 1.40 18.53
CA LYS A 5 -2.24 1.18 19.37
C LYS A 5 -2.26 -0.15 20.14
N LYS A 6 -3.41 -0.85 20.22
CA LYS A 6 -3.52 -2.13 20.96
C LYS A 6 -2.85 -3.32 20.26
N HIS A 7 -2.56 -3.23 18.98
CA HIS A 7 -2.01 -4.35 18.19
C HIS A 7 -0.52 -4.21 17.89
N ILE A 8 0.07 -3.04 18.12
CA ILE A 8 1.51 -2.81 17.92
C ILE A 8 2.18 -2.95 19.27
N VAL A 9 2.91 -4.04 19.45
CA VAL A 9 3.69 -4.30 20.66
C VAL A 9 4.91 -3.40 20.66
N THR A 10 5.21 -2.75 21.78
CA THR A 10 6.47 -2.01 21.96
C THR A 10 7.51 -2.89 22.60
N LYS A 11 8.75 -2.85 22.08
CA LYS A 11 9.93 -3.40 22.72
C LYS A 11 10.94 -2.26 22.88
N ASN A 12 11.35 -1.96 24.10
CA ASN A 12 12.27 -0.86 24.39
C ASN A 12 11.81 0.50 23.81
N ASN A 13 10.51 0.82 23.94
CA ASN A 13 9.84 2.00 23.36
C ASN A 13 9.81 2.07 21.83
N ASN A 14 10.25 1.06 21.11
CA ASN A 14 10.12 0.98 19.66
C ASN A 14 8.89 0.14 19.27
N TYR A 15 8.16 0.57 18.27
CA TYR A 15 7.03 -0.18 17.74
C TYR A 15 7.51 -1.40 16.96
N LEU A 16 6.94 -2.57 17.28
CA LEU A 16 7.16 -3.80 16.51
C LEU A 16 6.13 -3.89 15.39
N TYR A 17 6.45 -3.37 14.23
CA TYR A 17 5.56 -3.41 13.05
C TYR A 17 5.29 -4.83 12.55
N THR A 18 6.11 -5.80 12.92
CA THR A 18 5.93 -7.22 12.59
C THR A 18 4.89 -7.94 13.46
N ALA A 19 4.60 -7.42 14.65
CA ALA A 19 3.71 -8.08 15.62
C ALA A 19 2.28 -8.35 15.11
N PRO A 20 1.64 -7.48 14.32
CA PRO A 20 0.31 -7.75 13.78
C PRO A 20 0.25 -8.97 12.85
N PHE A 21 1.37 -9.32 12.22
CA PHE A 21 1.45 -10.32 11.16
C PHE A 21 1.90 -11.71 11.64
N LYS A 22 2.28 -11.86 12.92
CA LYS A 22 2.87 -13.10 13.45
C LYS A 22 2.04 -14.36 13.19
N ASN A 23 0.70 -14.23 13.16
CA ASN A 23 -0.20 -15.37 12.98
C ASN A 23 -0.38 -15.79 11.52
N VAL A 24 -0.08 -14.91 10.56
CA VAL A 24 -0.21 -15.16 9.12
C VAL A 24 1.15 -15.30 8.43
N TYR A 25 2.23 -14.93 9.10
CA TYR A 25 3.58 -14.92 8.58
C TYR A 25 4.00 -16.24 7.91
N ASN A 26 3.74 -17.39 8.56
CA ASN A 26 4.10 -18.68 8.00
C ASN A 26 3.34 -19.02 6.70
N ILE A 27 2.15 -18.49 6.54
CA ILE A 27 1.34 -18.68 5.33
C ILE A 27 1.90 -17.80 4.21
N THR A 28 2.06 -16.52 4.47
CA THR A 28 2.48 -15.53 3.46
C THR A 28 3.91 -15.75 3.01
N LYS A 29 4.83 -16.06 3.94
CA LYS A 29 6.23 -16.33 3.62
C LYS A 29 6.45 -17.54 2.68
N ASN A 30 5.56 -18.53 2.74
CA ASN A 30 5.64 -19.72 1.90
C ASN A 30 4.78 -19.62 0.63
N ALA A 31 4.11 -18.51 0.41
CA ALA A 31 3.35 -18.25 -0.80
C ALA A 31 4.29 -17.97 -1.99
N ASP A 32 3.84 -18.31 -3.19
CA ASP A 32 4.56 -17.97 -4.42
C ASP A 32 4.53 -16.48 -4.72
N PHE A 33 3.47 -15.81 -4.25
CA PHE A 33 3.27 -14.37 -4.39
C PHE A 33 2.28 -13.89 -3.34
N THR A 34 2.60 -12.81 -2.62
CA THR A 34 1.76 -12.22 -1.59
C THR A 34 1.33 -10.81 -1.99
N TYR A 35 0.03 -10.61 -2.06
CA TYR A 35 -0.59 -9.34 -2.44
C TYR A 35 -1.50 -8.82 -1.33
N ALA A 36 -1.52 -7.49 -1.12
CA ALA A 36 -2.40 -6.85 -0.16
C ALA A 36 -2.88 -5.47 -0.64
N ASN A 37 -3.99 -5.00 -0.08
CA ASN A 37 -4.41 -3.61 -0.24
C ASN A 37 -3.66 -2.71 0.77
N PHE A 38 -3.11 -1.59 0.28
CA PHE A 38 -2.40 -0.59 1.07
C PHE A 38 -3.14 0.74 1.06
N SER A 39 -4.12 0.87 1.94
CA SER A 39 -5.01 2.04 2.04
C SER A 39 -4.47 3.08 3.04
N THR A 40 -3.21 3.49 2.86
CA THR A 40 -2.58 4.50 3.71
C THR A 40 -1.45 5.22 2.96
N ASN A 41 -0.93 6.28 3.53
CA ASN A 41 0.21 7.03 3.00
C ASN A 41 1.44 6.86 3.89
N ILE A 42 2.63 6.92 3.30
CA ILE A 42 3.91 6.87 4.01
C ILE A 42 4.53 8.26 4.04
N THR A 43 4.98 8.68 5.21
CA THR A 43 5.73 9.92 5.39
C THR A 43 7.15 9.66 5.86
N ASN A 44 8.06 10.56 5.49
CA ASN A 44 9.44 10.58 5.97
C ASN A 44 9.59 11.17 7.38
N LEU A 45 8.52 11.72 7.95
CA LEU A 45 8.54 12.23 9.31
C LEU A 45 8.77 11.08 10.29
N GLU A 46 9.65 11.27 11.27
CA GLU A 46 9.91 10.28 12.33
C GLU A 46 8.72 10.11 13.27
N LYS A 47 7.98 11.20 13.50
CA LYS A 47 6.75 11.25 14.30
C LYS A 47 5.64 11.91 13.52
N ILE A 48 4.45 11.38 13.66
CA ILE A 48 3.25 11.96 13.10
C ILE A 48 2.49 12.65 14.21
N GLU A 49 2.53 13.97 14.19
CA GLU A 49 1.77 14.84 15.08
C GLU A 49 0.75 15.63 14.26
N ASN A 50 -0.48 15.72 14.74
CA ASN A 50 -1.56 16.50 14.10
C ASN A 50 -1.82 16.10 12.61
N ALA A 51 -1.75 14.83 12.28
CA ALA A 51 -2.04 14.37 10.94
C ALA A 51 -3.47 14.75 10.51
N LYS A 52 -3.61 15.23 9.28
CA LYS A 52 -4.88 15.56 8.63
C LYS A 52 -5.80 14.33 8.56
N SER A 53 -5.21 13.16 8.36
CA SER A 53 -5.88 11.87 8.33
C SER A 53 -5.15 10.86 9.22
N LYS A 54 -5.90 9.90 9.77
CA LYS A 54 -5.32 8.76 10.51
C LYS A 54 -4.63 7.73 9.60
N TYR A 55 -4.79 7.86 8.29
CA TYR A 55 -4.21 6.98 7.27
C TYR A 55 -2.87 7.54 6.78
N LEU A 56 -1.97 7.79 7.75
CA LEU A 56 -0.59 8.19 7.53
C LEU A 56 0.30 7.37 8.48
N VAL A 57 1.35 6.77 7.93
CA VAL A 57 2.32 5.98 8.67
C VAL A 57 3.74 6.44 8.38
N THR A 58 4.68 6.15 9.27
CA THR A 58 6.10 6.40 9.02
C THR A 58 6.68 5.27 8.16
N LYS A 59 7.84 5.51 7.54
CA LYS A 59 8.57 4.50 6.74
C LYS A 59 8.87 3.19 7.48
N ASN A 60 8.83 3.18 8.80
CA ASN A 60 9.06 1.97 9.61
C ASN A 60 7.98 0.89 9.38
N VAL A 61 6.86 1.22 8.72
CA VAL A 61 5.87 0.21 8.28
C VAL A 61 6.49 -0.83 7.36
N ILE A 62 7.51 -0.47 6.61
CA ILE A 62 8.22 -1.36 5.68
C ILE A 62 8.76 -2.61 6.37
N ASP A 63 9.25 -2.50 7.60
CA ASP A 63 9.70 -3.67 8.38
C ASP A 63 8.59 -4.70 8.56
N GLY A 64 7.36 -4.24 8.77
CA GLY A 64 6.18 -5.11 8.87
C GLY A 64 5.80 -5.73 7.54
N LEU A 65 5.85 -4.97 6.46
CA LEU A 65 5.49 -5.45 5.12
C LEU A 65 6.51 -6.48 4.62
N LYS A 66 7.81 -6.24 4.83
CA LYS A 66 8.89 -7.21 4.51
C LYS A 66 8.79 -8.47 5.36
N ALA A 67 8.52 -8.34 6.65
CA ALA A 67 8.31 -9.50 7.51
C ALA A 67 7.11 -10.33 7.06
N LEU A 68 6.07 -9.71 6.49
CA LEU A 68 4.94 -10.41 5.90
C LEU A 68 5.28 -11.15 4.60
N GLY A 69 6.45 -10.88 3.99
CA GLY A 69 6.81 -11.42 2.68
C GLY A 69 5.91 -10.85 1.58
N LEU A 70 5.64 -9.55 1.65
CA LEU A 70 4.74 -8.89 0.71
C LEU A 70 5.49 -8.55 -0.57
N ASP A 71 4.98 -9.03 -1.71
CA ASP A 71 5.56 -8.79 -3.04
C ASP A 71 4.91 -7.61 -3.74
N CYS A 72 3.60 -7.40 -3.55
CA CYS A 72 2.86 -6.36 -4.24
C CYS A 72 1.75 -5.77 -3.37
N VAL A 73 1.52 -4.48 -3.53
CA VAL A 73 0.37 -3.79 -2.93
C VAL A 73 -0.50 -3.11 -3.98
N SER A 74 -1.80 -3.05 -3.71
CA SER A 74 -2.68 -2.09 -4.37
C SER A 74 -2.69 -0.78 -3.60
N ILE A 75 -2.44 0.33 -4.29
CA ILE A 75 -2.66 1.68 -3.78
C ILE A 75 -3.96 2.30 -4.30
N ALA A 76 -4.68 1.64 -5.20
CA ALA A 76 -5.98 2.09 -5.67
C ALA A 76 -7.03 1.91 -4.57
N SER A 77 -7.04 2.80 -3.62
CA SER A 77 -7.84 2.75 -2.39
C SER A 77 -8.43 4.11 -2.03
N ASP A 78 -9.38 4.12 -1.12
CA ASP A 78 -10.14 5.30 -0.71
C ASP A 78 -9.32 6.38 0.01
N HIS A 79 -8.26 6.00 0.73
CA HIS A 79 -7.45 6.92 1.54
C HIS A 79 -6.11 7.32 0.92
N ILE A 80 -5.77 6.82 -0.27
CA ILE A 80 -4.47 7.14 -0.89
C ILE A 80 -4.36 8.62 -1.29
N ALA A 81 -5.48 9.28 -1.55
CA ALA A 81 -5.55 10.68 -1.92
C ALA A 81 -5.87 11.64 -0.74
N ASP A 82 -5.68 11.19 0.50
CA ASP A 82 -5.89 12.03 1.69
C ASP A 82 -4.85 13.15 1.82
N TYR A 83 -3.71 13.01 1.19
CA TYR A 83 -2.58 13.94 1.21
C TYR A 83 -2.22 14.46 -0.17
N ASP A 84 -1.21 15.31 -0.24
CA ASP A 84 -0.69 15.90 -1.47
C ASP A 84 0.14 14.92 -2.32
N LYS A 85 0.59 15.42 -3.47
CA LYS A 85 1.39 14.64 -4.42
C LYS A 85 2.75 14.22 -3.86
N ASP A 86 3.33 15.01 -2.97
CA ASP A 86 4.66 14.72 -2.42
C ASP A 86 4.59 13.53 -1.46
N ILE A 87 3.57 13.47 -0.61
CA ILE A 87 3.31 12.32 0.27
C ILE A 87 2.92 11.09 -0.54
N PHE A 88 2.11 11.26 -1.61
CA PHE A 88 1.79 10.16 -2.52
C PHE A 88 3.04 9.58 -3.19
N ASN A 89 3.87 10.45 -3.80
CA ASN A 89 5.11 10.02 -4.45
C ASN A 89 6.07 9.36 -3.45
N ASN A 90 6.19 9.92 -2.24
CA ASN A 90 6.99 9.31 -1.18
C ASN A 90 6.47 7.92 -0.80
N THR A 91 5.15 7.72 -0.79
CA THR A 91 4.55 6.41 -0.54
C THR A 91 4.97 5.40 -1.60
N VAL A 92 4.79 5.76 -2.88
CA VAL A 92 5.15 4.90 -4.02
C VAL A 92 6.63 4.57 -4.00
N ASN A 93 7.49 5.59 -3.95
CA ASN A 93 8.95 5.41 -3.98
C ASN A 93 9.41 4.55 -2.78
N THR A 94 8.88 4.79 -1.58
CA THR A 94 9.26 3.99 -0.40
C THR A 94 8.92 2.51 -0.57
N LEU A 95 7.79 2.18 -1.20
CA LEU A 95 7.42 0.80 -1.47
C LEU A 95 8.33 0.18 -2.53
N GLU A 96 8.51 0.86 -3.67
CA GLU A 96 9.33 0.40 -4.80
C GLU A 96 10.81 0.27 -4.42
N ASP A 97 11.38 1.22 -3.67
CA ASP A 97 12.75 1.16 -3.14
C ASP A 97 13.00 -0.02 -2.17
N ASN A 98 11.92 -0.65 -1.74
CA ASN A 98 11.94 -1.82 -0.85
C ASN A 98 11.45 -3.10 -1.52
N ASP A 99 11.52 -3.16 -2.85
CA ASP A 99 11.17 -4.32 -3.68
C ASP A 99 9.68 -4.73 -3.57
N ILE A 100 8.79 -3.80 -3.23
CA ILE A 100 7.35 -4.04 -3.18
C ILE A 100 6.72 -3.40 -4.42
N PHE A 101 6.19 -4.21 -5.32
CA PHE A 101 5.48 -3.73 -6.50
C PHE A 101 4.22 -2.94 -6.13
N VAL A 102 3.92 -1.90 -6.90
CA VAL A 102 2.79 -1.01 -6.65
C VAL A 102 1.78 -1.08 -7.79
N ALA A 103 0.65 -1.75 -7.54
CA ALA A 103 -0.47 -1.83 -8.48
C ALA A 103 -1.49 -0.71 -8.23
N GLY A 104 -2.19 -0.29 -9.28
CA GLY A 104 -3.24 0.74 -9.17
C GLY A 104 -2.75 2.15 -9.41
N ARG A 105 -1.67 2.27 -10.19
CA ARG A 105 -1.11 3.52 -10.67
C ARG A 105 -1.06 3.55 -12.21
N GLU A 106 -1.39 4.70 -12.79
CA GLU A 106 -1.24 4.97 -14.23
C GLU A 106 -2.00 3.98 -15.14
N ASP A 107 -3.04 3.35 -14.59
CA ASP A 107 -3.83 2.33 -15.29
C ASP A 107 -2.97 1.17 -15.87
N MET A 108 -1.80 0.91 -15.27
CA MET A 108 -0.88 -0.13 -15.71
C MET A 108 -0.99 -1.39 -14.84
N PRO A 109 -1.03 -2.58 -15.44
CA PRO A 109 -0.93 -3.84 -14.73
C PRO A 109 0.46 -4.03 -14.13
N VAL A 110 0.55 -4.70 -12.98
CA VAL A 110 1.78 -5.29 -12.48
C VAL A 110 1.84 -6.75 -12.92
N TYR A 111 2.94 -7.14 -13.53
CA TYR A 111 3.14 -8.52 -13.99
C TYR A 111 4.07 -9.26 -13.04
N PHE A 112 3.69 -10.48 -12.70
CA PHE A 112 4.50 -11.41 -11.93
C PHE A 112 4.65 -12.72 -12.72
N GLU A 113 5.87 -13.25 -12.79
CA GLU A 113 6.16 -14.51 -13.46
C GLU A 113 6.85 -15.48 -12.50
N LYS A 114 6.37 -16.72 -12.46
CA LYS A 114 7.01 -17.82 -11.74
C LYS A 114 6.93 -19.11 -12.54
N GLY A 115 8.09 -19.63 -12.93
CA GLY A 115 8.17 -20.77 -13.85
C GLY A 115 7.54 -20.42 -15.21
N ASN A 116 6.54 -21.19 -15.62
CA ASN A 116 5.80 -20.95 -16.85
C ASN A 116 4.45 -20.22 -16.66
N LYS A 117 4.23 -19.69 -15.47
CA LYS A 117 2.99 -18.96 -15.12
C LYS A 117 3.25 -17.47 -15.12
N LYS A 118 2.31 -16.73 -15.72
CA LYS A 118 2.25 -15.29 -15.70
C LYS A 118 0.97 -14.83 -15.04
N VAL A 119 1.07 -13.87 -14.14
CA VAL A 119 -0.08 -13.25 -13.47
C VAL A 119 -0.02 -11.74 -13.72
N ALA A 120 -1.13 -11.15 -14.12
CA ALA A 120 -1.30 -9.71 -14.20
C ALA A 120 -2.20 -9.24 -13.07
N ILE A 121 -1.77 -8.22 -12.34
CA ILE A 121 -2.55 -7.58 -11.29
C ILE A 121 -3.02 -6.24 -11.81
N VAL A 122 -4.33 -6.10 -12.00
CA VAL A 122 -5.01 -4.84 -12.31
C VAL A 122 -5.72 -4.38 -11.06
N SER A 123 -5.44 -3.17 -10.62
CA SER A 123 -6.07 -2.60 -9.44
C SER A 123 -6.68 -1.24 -9.78
N THR A 124 -7.93 -1.05 -9.45
CA THR A 124 -8.67 0.19 -9.71
C THR A 124 -9.49 0.60 -8.49
N ASN A 125 -9.75 1.89 -8.35
CA ASN A 125 -10.57 2.43 -7.26
C ASN A 125 -11.89 3.01 -7.79
N ASN A 126 -12.98 2.68 -7.11
CA ASN A 126 -14.31 3.25 -7.35
C ASN A 126 -14.92 3.91 -6.10
N VAL A 127 -14.17 3.99 -5.01
CA VAL A 127 -14.58 4.65 -3.76
C VAL A 127 -13.67 5.84 -3.51
N PHE A 128 -14.24 7.03 -3.37
CA PHE A 128 -13.48 8.27 -3.25
C PHE A 128 -13.82 9.00 -1.95
N ILE A 129 -12.79 9.39 -1.22
CA ILE A 129 -12.91 10.39 -0.16
C ILE A 129 -12.60 11.75 -0.79
N GLY A 130 -13.60 12.61 -0.88
CA GLY A 130 -13.51 13.85 -1.62
C GLY A 130 -13.96 13.70 -3.09
N THR A 131 -13.11 14.08 -4.05
CA THR A 131 -13.47 14.06 -5.47
C THR A 131 -12.62 13.09 -6.29
N LYS A 132 -13.23 12.46 -7.30
CA LYS A 132 -12.53 11.64 -8.29
C LYS A 132 -11.28 12.34 -8.87
N LYS A 133 -11.38 13.68 -9.07
CA LYS A 133 -10.29 14.51 -9.59
C LYS A 133 -9.02 14.44 -8.73
N ASN A 134 -9.11 14.24 -7.41
CA ASN A 134 -7.94 14.15 -6.55
C ASN A 134 -7.13 12.90 -6.89
N TYR A 135 -7.79 11.78 -7.14
CA TYR A 135 -7.15 10.50 -7.49
C TYR A 135 -6.49 10.55 -8.86
N THR A 136 -7.18 11.10 -9.86
CA THR A 136 -6.61 11.24 -11.22
C THR A 136 -5.41 12.17 -11.26
N LYS A 137 -5.37 13.23 -10.44
CA LYS A 137 -4.19 14.10 -10.30
C LYS A 137 -2.96 13.39 -9.73
N LEU A 138 -3.17 12.32 -8.94
CA LEU A 138 -2.12 11.50 -8.37
C LEU A 138 -1.80 10.28 -9.24
N SER A 139 -2.41 10.17 -10.44
CA SER A 139 -2.28 9.01 -11.31
C SER A 139 -2.73 7.69 -10.67
N VAL A 140 -3.66 7.76 -9.71
CA VAL A 140 -4.29 6.56 -9.15
C VAL A 140 -5.28 5.99 -10.16
N SER A 141 -5.19 4.69 -10.43
CA SER A 141 -6.10 3.99 -11.34
C SER A 141 -7.53 4.04 -10.83
N VAL A 142 -8.39 4.64 -11.64
CA VAL A 142 -9.81 4.81 -11.33
C VAL A 142 -10.63 3.91 -12.22
N TYR A 143 -11.55 3.18 -11.60
CA TYR A 143 -12.43 2.29 -12.34
C TYR A 143 -13.21 3.05 -13.44
N SER A 144 -13.08 2.54 -14.66
CA SER A 144 -13.98 2.80 -15.77
C SER A 144 -14.04 1.56 -16.65
N ASN A 145 -15.18 1.34 -17.33
CA ASN A 145 -15.31 0.20 -18.25
C ASN A 145 -14.23 0.23 -19.36
N ASP A 146 -13.90 1.43 -19.85
CA ASP A 146 -12.92 1.62 -20.92
C ASP A 146 -11.48 1.28 -20.45
N ASN A 147 -11.15 1.59 -19.20
CA ASN A 147 -9.82 1.29 -18.64
C ASN A 147 -9.63 -0.19 -18.39
N LEU A 148 -10.67 -0.91 -17.98
CA LEU A 148 -10.57 -2.37 -17.76
C LEU A 148 -10.29 -3.12 -19.06
N ILE A 149 -10.92 -2.73 -20.16
CA ILE A 149 -10.79 -3.38 -21.48
C ILE A 149 -9.40 -3.11 -22.09
N LYS A 150 -8.81 -1.94 -21.85
CA LYS A 150 -7.50 -1.58 -22.39
C LYS A 150 -6.33 -2.30 -21.72
N ASN A 151 -6.53 -2.86 -20.53
CA ASN A 151 -5.49 -3.46 -19.69
C ASN A 151 -5.56 -5.01 -19.65
N ILE A 152 -6.44 -5.61 -20.45
CA ILE A 152 -6.53 -7.07 -20.69
C ILE A 152 -6.04 -7.38 -22.09
#